data_4601e21aa49fafb696f434126dd5f764
#
_entry.id   4601e21aa49fafb696f434126dd5f764
#
_cell.length_a   1.000
_cell.length_b   1.000
_cell.length_c   1.000
_cell.angle_alpha   90.00
_cell.angle_beta   90.00
_cell.angle_gamma   90.00
#
_symmetry.space_group_name_H-M   'P 1'
#
loop_
_entity.id
_entity.type
_entity.pdbx_description
1 polymer ?
#
loop_
_entity_poly.entity_id
_entity_poly.type
_entity_poly.pdbx_seq_one_letter_code
_entity_poly.pdbx_strand_id
1 'polypeptide(L)'
;KSDDLKKISTPNVANALQGRVSGVFISASGAPGSSPEVRIRGIGTTNNSNPLYVVDGMFMDDISFLRNHDIESMEVLKDASSTAMYGSRGANGVIIVTTKQGAEGKAQVNITASEGFQFQNSGKFEMCTASEYAMLQNEANLNINPDGGLVYDDPASFGKGTNWFDEIFRVASVRDYQVAVSGGTEKVRYNLSAGYFQQDGI
;
A
#
# COMPACT_ATOMS: atom_id res chain seq x y z
N LYS A 1 3.51 16.86 6.57
CA LYS A 1 4.88 17.46 6.46
C LYS A 1 5.83 16.36 5.99
N SER A 2 6.88 16.69 5.25
CA SER A 2 7.81 15.72 4.62
C SER A 2 8.45 14.76 5.62
N ASP A 3 8.70 15.18 6.85
CA ASP A 3 9.33 14.36 7.88
C ASP A 3 8.44 13.20 8.37
N ASP A 4 7.14 13.33 8.27
CA ASP A 4 6.21 12.26 8.61
C ASP A 4 6.10 11.20 7.49
N LEU A 5 6.37 11.59 6.25
CA LEU A 5 6.40 10.69 5.09
C LEU A 5 7.68 9.84 5.08
N LYS A 6 8.80 10.40 5.52
CA LYS A 6 10.11 9.71 5.56
C LYS A 6 10.16 8.54 6.55
N LYS A 7 9.31 8.57 7.60
CA LYS A 7 9.29 7.53 8.65
C LYS A 7 8.61 6.23 8.24
N ILE A 8 7.96 6.23 7.07
CA ILE A 8 7.19 5.07 6.60
C ILE A 8 7.96 4.44 5.45
N SER A 9 8.52 3.26 5.70
CA SER A 9 9.09 2.42 4.65
C SER A 9 7.95 1.71 3.91
N THR A 10 7.31 2.43 2.97
CA THR A 10 6.30 1.87 2.08
C THR A 10 6.77 1.98 0.64
N PRO A 11 6.55 0.95 -0.17
CA PRO A 11 6.99 0.94 -1.57
C PRO A 11 6.29 2.00 -2.42
N ASN A 12 5.09 2.44 -2.01
CA ASN A 12 4.27 3.37 -2.77
C ASN A 12 3.94 4.61 -1.93
N VAL A 13 4.22 5.77 -2.53
CA VAL A 13 4.00 7.09 -1.92
C VAL A 13 2.54 7.30 -1.52
N ALA A 14 1.59 6.78 -2.29
CA ALA A 14 0.18 6.91 -1.99
C ALA A 14 -0.17 6.25 -0.64
N ASN A 15 0.47 5.14 -0.27
CA ASN A 15 0.25 4.51 1.05
C ASN A 15 0.64 5.43 2.21
N ALA A 16 1.59 6.34 2.00
CA ALA A 16 2.01 7.28 3.03
C ALA A 16 0.93 8.32 3.39
N LEU A 17 -0.08 8.51 2.55
CA LEU A 17 -1.24 9.38 2.80
C LEU A 17 -2.34 8.69 3.61
N GLN A 18 -2.32 7.36 3.73
CA GLN A 18 -3.37 6.59 4.39
C GLN A 18 -3.54 7.03 5.85
N GLY A 19 -4.78 7.36 6.23
CA GLY A 19 -5.15 7.81 7.58
C GLY A 19 -4.65 9.20 7.98
N ARG A 20 -3.95 9.94 7.08
CA ARG A 20 -3.36 11.24 7.37
C ARG A 20 -4.10 12.41 6.74
N VAL A 21 -4.86 12.16 5.69
CA VAL A 21 -5.61 13.19 4.99
C VAL A 21 -7.10 12.86 5.07
N SER A 22 -7.87 13.74 5.67
CA SER A 22 -9.32 13.56 5.78
C SER A 22 -9.98 13.55 4.41
N GLY A 23 -10.91 12.60 4.17
CA GLY A 23 -11.63 12.45 2.91
C GLY A 23 -10.81 11.77 1.80
N VAL A 24 -9.65 11.23 2.11
CA VAL A 24 -8.86 10.37 1.22
C VAL A 24 -8.95 8.94 1.73
N PHE A 25 -9.44 8.05 0.89
CA PHE A 25 -9.50 6.62 1.13
C PHE A 25 -8.45 5.92 0.29
N ILE A 26 -7.65 5.08 0.91
CA ILE A 26 -6.58 4.33 0.25
C ILE A 26 -6.77 2.86 0.58
N SER A 27 -6.94 2.05 -0.45
CA SER A 27 -7.05 0.60 -0.36
C SER A 27 -5.84 -0.04 -1.03
N ALA A 28 -5.04 -0.74 -0.24
CA ALA A 28 -3.94 -1.56 -0.74
C ALA A 28 -4.36 -3.02 -0.78
N SER A 29 -4.07 -3.72 -1.86
CA SER A 29 -4.40 -5.14 -2.01
C SER A 29 -3.54 -6.06 -1.13
N GLY A 30 -2.46 -5.55 -0.54
CA GLY A 30 -1.49 -6.34 0.22
C GLY A 30 -0.53 -7.17 -0.63
N ALA A 31 -0.79 -7.31 -1.92
CA ALA A 31 0.13 -8.03 -2.81
C ALA A 31 1.40 -7.20 -3.06
N PRO A 32 2.61 -7.82 -3.01
CA PRO A 32 3.85 -7.14 -3.35
C PRO A 32 3.80 -6.49 -4.73
N GLY A 33 4.24 -5.23 -4.85
CA GLY A 33 4.27 -4.49 -6.11
C GLY A 33 2.93 -3.95 -6.59
N SER A 34 1.82 -4.20 -5.88
CA SER A 34 0.52 -3.63 -6.25
C SER A 34 0.46 -2.14 -5.94
N SER A 35 -0.12 -1.37 -6.88
CA SER A 35 -0.43 0.02 -6.63
C SER A 35 -1.70 0.14 -5.78
N PRO A 36 -1.70 0.98 -4.74
CA PRO A 36 -2.90 1.22 -3.95
C PRO A 36 -3.92 2.00 -4.77
N GLU A 37 -5.18 1.69 -4.57
CA GLU A 37 -6.29 2.47 -5.10
C GLU A 37 -6.52 3.68 -4.20
N VAL A 38 -6.45 4.88 -4.78
CA VAL A 38 -6.67 6.15 -4.07
C VAL A 38 -7.98 6.76 -4.51
N ARG A 39 -8.84 7.10 -3.56
CA ARG A 39 -10.12 7.75 -3.80
C ARG A 39 -10.26 8.99 -2.92
N ILE A 40 -10.72 10.07 -3.51
CA ILE A 40 -10.99 11.33 -2.81
C ILE A 40 -12.50 11.54 -2.77
N ARG A 41 -13.06 11.67 -1.53
CA ARG A 41 -14.50 11.85 -1.27
C ARG A 41 -15.40 10.73 -1.80
N GLY A 42 -14.87 9.51 -1.97
CA GLY A 42 -15.64 8.35 -2.38
C GLY A 42 -15.70 8.14 -3.90
N ILE A 43 -16.70 7.39 -4.35
CA ILE A 43 -16.88 7.03 -5.76
C ILE A 43 -17.91 7.99 -6.36
N GLY A 44 -17.46 8.90 -7.22
CA GLY A 44 -18.32 9.84 -7.93
C GLY A 44 -18.72 9.41 -9.35
N THR A 45 -18.12 8.33 -9.85
CA THR A 45 -18.31 7.85 -11.23
C THR A 45 -18.24 6.34 -11.28
N THR A 46 -18.91 5.73 -12.25
CA THR A 46 -18.80 4.28 -12.57
C THR A 46 -17.54 3.94 -13.39
N ASN A 47 -16.88 4.95 -13.92
CA ASN A 47 -15.62 4.80 -14.66
C ASN A 47 -14.42 4.91 -13.71
N ASN A 48 -13.28 5.38 -14.22
CA ASN A 48 -12.07 5.59 -13.43
C ASN A 48 -12.31 6.69 -12.37
N SER A 49 -12.24 6.32 -11.09
CA SER A 49 -12.39 7.21 -9.93
C SER A 49 -11.05 7.66 -9.34
N ASN A 50 -9.92 7.37 -10.01
CA ASN A 50 -8.61 7.78 -9.56
C ASN A 50 -8.45 9.30 -9.59
N PRO A 51 -7.75 9.91 -8.62
CA PRO A 51 -7.43 11.33 -8.66
C PRO A 51 -6.42 11.63 -9.77
N LEU A 52 -6.39 12.88 -10.20
CA LEU A 52 -5.32 13.39 -11.06
C LEU A 52 -4.08 13.64 -10.21
N TYR A 53 -2.94 13.13 -10.63
CA TYR A 53 -1.65 13.47 -10.04
C TYR A 53 -0.98 14.62 -10.82
N VAL A 54 -0.44 15.58 -10.09
CA VAL A 54 0.33 16.69 -10.65
C VAL A 54 1.70 16.69 -9.98
N VAL A 55 2.70 16.21 -10.69
CA VAL A 55 4.08 16.09 -10.20
C VAL A 55 4.91 17.21 -10.81
N ASP A 56 5.38 18.13 -10.00
CA ASP A 56 6.14 19.32 -10.41
C ASP A 56 5.49 20.07 -11.59
N GLY A 57 4.16 20.16 -11.59
CA GLY A 57 3.37 20.80 -12.63
C GLY A 57 2.99 19.92 -13.82
N MET A 58 3.49 18.67 -13.90
CA MET A 58 3.14 17.73 -14.96
C MET A 58 1.99 16.81 -14.54
N PHE A 59 1.04 16.61 -15.46
CA PHE A 59 -0.11 15.72 -15.24
C PHE A 59 0.28 14.26 -15.47
N MET A 60 0.00 13.42 -14.47
CA MET A 60 0.30 12.01 -14.50
C MET A 60 -0.91 11.18 -14.03
N ASP A 61 -1.05 9.99 -14.55
CA ASP A 61 -2.09 9.04 -14.16
C ASP A 61 -1.62 8.09 -13.06
N ASP A 62 -0.30 7.93 -12.90
CA ASP A 62 0.34 7.08 -11.87
C ASP A 62 1.60 7.74 -11.31
N ILE A 63 1.86 7.50 -10.03
CA ILE A 63 3.04 7.97 -9.29
C ILE A 63 3.83 6.83 -8.64
N SER A 64 3.64 5.60 -9.08
CA SER A 64 4.32 4.41 -8.52
C SER A 64 5.85 4.46 -8.66
N PHE A 65 6.35 5.21 -9.64
CA PHE A 65 7.79 5.43 -9.84
C PHE A 65 8.43 6.36 -8.82
N LEU A 66 7.63 7.19 -8.12
CA LEU A 66 8.14 8.10 -7.11
C LEU A 66 8.46 7.36 -5.80
N ARG A 67 9.55 7.74 -5.18
CA ARG A 67 9.93 7.27 -3.85
C ARG A 67 9.60 8.30 -2.78
N ASN A 68 9.22 7.83 -1.58
CA ASN A 68 8.92 8.72 -0.44
C ASN A 68 10.05 9.71 -0.14
N HIS A 69 11.29 9.29 -0.37
CA HIS A 69 12.48 10.10 -0.11
C HIS A 69 12.69 11.22 -1.13
N ASP A 70 12.13 11.10 -2.32
CA ASP A 70 12.26 12.12 -3.39
C ASP A 70 11.21 13.24 -3.24
N ILE A 71 10.24 13.06 -2.35
CA ILE A 71 9.15 14.00 -2.17
C ILE A 71 9.49 15.04 -1.12
N GLU A 72 9.27 16.29 -1.46
CA GLU A 72 9.32 17.42 -0.55
C GLU A 72 7.97 17.64 0.13
N SER A 73 6.90 17.69 -0.65
CA SER A 73 5.54 17.87 -0.14
C SER A 73 4.48 17.21 -1.01
N MET A 74 3.35 16.88 -0.37
CA MET A 74 2.14 16.45 -1.05
C MET A 74 0.96 17.26 -0.55
N GLU A 75 0.13 17.71 -1.47
CA GLU A 75 -1.09 18.46 -1.21
C GLU A 75 -2.27 17.81 -1.92
N VAL A 76 -3.40 17.70 -1.24
CA VAL A 76 -4.62 17.10 -1.78
C VAL A 76 -5.68 18.16 -1.96
N LEU A 77 -6.03 18.46 -3.21
CA LEU A 77 -7.12 19.35 -3.57
C LEU A 77 -8.39 18.51 -3.71
N LYS A 78 -9.32 18.73 -2.81
CA LYS A 78 -10.58 17.97 -2.75
C LYS A 78 -11.82 18.82 -3.01
N ASP A 79 -11.69 20.14 -2.99
CA ASP A 79 -12.82 21.05 -3.16
C ASP A 79 -12.95 21.49 -4.62
N ALA A 80 -14.17 21.58 -5.12
CA ALA A 80 -14.45 21.91 -6.51
C ALA A 80 -13.81 23.25 -6.94
N SER A 81 -13.74 24.23 -6.04
CA SER A 81 -13.09 25.52 -6.31
C SER A 81 -11.59 25.38 -6.53
N SER A 82 -10.91 24.54 -5.76
CA SER A 82 -9.47 24.31 -5.88
C SER A 82 -9.12 23.41 -7.08
N THR A 83 -10.00 22.49 -7.46
CA THR A 83 -9.78 21.58 -8.60
C THR A 83 -10.21 22.18 -9.94
N ALA A 84 -10.97 23.30 -9.96
CA ALA A 84 -11.49 23.92 -11.18
C ALA A 84 -10.41 24.26 -12.21
N MET A 85 -9.22 24.65 -11.76
CA MET A 85 -8.08 24.97 -12.63
C MET A 85 -7.56 23.76 -13.44
N TYR A 86 -7.89 22.53 -13.01
CA TYR A 86 -7.50 21.29 -13.68
C TYR A 86 -8.58 20.76 -14.61
N GLY A 87 -9.70 21.48 -14.78
CA GLY A 87 -10.80 21.11 -15.66
C GLY A 87 -11.45 19.78 -15.29
N SER A 88 -11.98 19.07 -16.29
CA SER A 88 -12.67 17.79 -16.09
C SER A 88 -11.76 16.70 -15.51
N ARG A 89 -10.45 16.76 -15.73
CA ARG A 89 -9.48 15.80 -15.18
C ARG A 89 -9.37 15.90 -13.65
N GLY A 90 -9.67 17.07 -13.07
CA GLY A 90 -9.69 17.29 -11.64
C GLY A 90 -10.99 16.88 -10.93
N ALA A 91 -11.98 16.33 -11.64
CA ALA A 91 -13.30 16.02 -11.09
C ALA A 91 -13.26 15.02 -9.91
N ASN A 92 -12.33 14.07 -9.93
CA ASN A 92 -12.14 13.09 -8.86
C ASN A 92 -11.15 13.56 -7.77
N GLY A 93 -10.78 14.85 -7.77
CA GLY A 93 -9.75 15.42 -6.91
C GLY A 93 -8.36 15.42 -7.55
N VAL A 94 -7.46 16.22 -6.99
CA VAL A 94 -6.09 16.39 -7.49
C VAL A 94 -5.11 16.19 -6.34
N ILE A 95 -4.05 15.44 -6.59
CA ILE A 95 -2.92 15.28 -5.69
C ILE A 95 -1.71 15.95 -6.31
N ILE A 96 -1.28 17.04 -5.69
CA ILE A 96 -0.07 17.77 -6.10
C ILE A 96 1.11 17.17 -5.35
N VAL A 97 2.13 16.79 -6.08
CA VAL A 97 3.39 16.27 -5.54
C VAL A 97 4.51 17.22 -5.96
N THR A 98 5.23 17.72 -4.98
CA THR A 98 6.44 18.50 -5.20
C THR A 98 7.63 17.63 -4.85
N THR A 99 8.55 17.45 -5.80
CA THR A 99 9.77 16.69 -5.55
C THR A 99 10.86 17.57 -4.96
N LYS A 100 11.82 16.94 -4.29
CA LYS A 100 12.98 17.64 -3.74
C LYS A 100 13.84 18.22 -4.84
N GLN A 101 14.12 19.48 -4.75
CA GLN A 101 15.04 20.16 -5.65
C GLN A 101 16.42 20.29 -5.01
N GLY A 102 17.45 20.44 -5.84
CA GLY A 102 18.78 20.75 -5.37
C GLY A 102 18.82 22.11 -4.69
N ALA A 103 19.51 22.19 -3.58
CA ALA A 103 19.76 23.46 -2.89
C ALA A 103 21.13 24.02 -3.29
N GLU A 104 21.27 25.34 -3.19
CA GLU A 104 22.57 25.97 -3.35
C GLU A 104 23.50 25.56 -2.20
N GLY A 105 24.73 25.22 -2.55
CA GLY A 105 25.74 24.81 -1.58
C GLY A 105 26.59 23.64 -2.05
N LYS A 106 27.42 23.13 -1.14
CA LYS A 106 28.25 21.95 -1.39
C LYS A 106 27.38 20.72 -1.65
N ALA A 107 27.89 19.83 -2.48
CA ALA A 107 27.26 18.54 -2.73
C ALA A 107 27.02 17.78 -1.41
N GLN A 108 25.79 17.37 -1.20
CA GLN A 108 25.38 16.53 -0.07
C GLN A 108 25.02 15.15 -0.59
N VAL A 109 25.55 14.13 0.04
CA VAL A 109 25.22 12.73 -0.25
C VAL A 109 24.40 12.18 0.91
N ASN A 110 23.20 11.72 0.62
CA ASN A 110 22.33 11.06 1.58
C ASN A 110 22.21 9.58 1.18
N ILE A 111 22.51 8.69 2.12
CA ILE A 111 22.36 7.25 1.96
C ILE A 111 21.36 6.77 2.99
N THR A 112 20.34 6.06 2.53
CA THR A 112 19.34 5.42 3.39
C THR A 112 19.34 3.94 3.08
N ALA A 113 19.42 3.10 4.12
CA ALA A 113 19.31 1.66 4.03
C ALA A 113 18.31 1.18 5.08
N SER A 114 17.34 0.40 4.65
CA SER A 114 16.34 -0.20 5.52
C SER A 114 16.18 -1.67 5.18
N GLU A 115 16.24 -2.52 6.19
CA GLU A 115 15.94 -3.94 6.07
C GLU A 115 14.91 -4.32 7.12
N GLY A 116 13.95 -5.15 6.74
CA GLY A 116 12.88 -5.61 7.61
C GLY A 116 12.38 -6.97 7.21
N PHE A 117 11.56 -7.53 8.10
CA PHE A 117 10.87 -8.79 7.86
C PHE A 117 9.37 -8.57 7.96
N GLN A 118 8.65 -9.20 7.06
CA GLN A 118 7.19 -9.27 7.07
C GLN A 118 6.78 -10.69 7.44
N PHE A 119 5.75 -10.79 8.24
CA PHE A 119 5.13 -12.04 8.59
C PHE A 119 3.63 -11.84 8.71
N GLN A 120 2.90 -12.90 8.47
CA GLN A 120 1.47 -12.88 8.69
C GLN A 120 1.19 -12.71 10.19
N ASN A 121 0.37 -11.74 10.53
CA ASN A 121 -0.17 -11.60 11.87
C ASN A 121 -1.56 -12.27 11.91
N SER A 122 -1.62 -13.54 12.27
CA SER A 122 -2.88 -14.26 12.46
C SER A 122 -3.69 -13.72 13.65
N GLY A 123 -3.06 -12.96 14.54
CA GLY A 123 -3.71 -12.40 15.73
C GLY A 123 -4.31 -13.50 16.61
N LYS A 124 -5.61 -13.39 16.86
CA LYS A 124 -6.40 -14.40 17.60
C LYS A 124 -7.15 -15.36 16.69
N PHE A 125 -6.83 -15.37 15.41
CA PHE A 125 -7.51 -16.22 14.44
C PHE A 125 -6.84 -17.59 14.42
N GLU A 126 -7.55 -18.61 14.89
CA GLU A 126 -7.12 -20.01 14.86
C GLU A 126 -7.92 -20.73 13.78
N MET A 127 -7.24 -21.60 13.03
CA MET A 127 -7.88 -22.47 12.05
C MET A 127 -8.44 -23.68 12.75
N CYS A 128 -9.63 -24.11 12.33
CA CYS A 128 -10.17 -25.38 12.76
C CYS A 128 -9.25 -26.52 12.37
N THR A 129 -9.12 -27.49 13.26
CA THR A 129 -8.51 -28.79 12.93
C THR A 129 -9.40 -29.55 11.93
N ALA A 130 -8.84 -30.56 11.25
CA ALA A 130 -9.64 -31.37 10.32
C ALA A 130 -10.80 -32.08 11.02
N SER A 131 -10.61 -32.53 12.25
CA SER A 131 -11.66 -33.11 13.07
C SER A 131 -12.78 -32.11 13.40
N GLU A 132 -12.44 -30.89 13.86
CA GLU A 132 -13.42 -29.84 14.16
C GLU A 132 -14.15 -29.40 12.89
N TYR A 133 -13.46 -29.25 11.76
CA TYR A 133 -14.10 -28.94 10.49
C TYR A 133 -15.13 -30.01 10.09
N ALA A 134 -14.79 -31.30 10.21
CA ALA A 134 -15.70 -32.39 9.90
C ALA A 134 -16.94 -32.40 10.84
N MET A 135 -16.75 -32.09 12.14
CA MET A 135 -17.85 -31.92 13.07
C MET A 135 -18.77 -30.77 12.69
N LEU A 136 -18.21 -29.60 12.37
CA LEU A 136 -18.98 -28.44 11.95
C LEU A 136 -19.74 -28.68 10.64
N GLN A 137 -19.16 -29.41 9.70
CA GLN A 137 -19.84 -29.78 8.46
C GLN A 137 -21.03 -30.74 8.72
N ASN A 138 -20.88 -31.70 9.62
CA ASN A 138 -21.98 -32.57 10.02
C ASN A 138 -23.12 -31.76 10.68
N GLU A 139 -22.77 -30.85 11.61
CA GLU A 139 -23.75 -29.98 12.27
C GLU A 139 -24.48 -29.09 11.27
N ALA A 140 -23.74 -28.46 10.34
CA ALA A 140 -24.32 -27.64 9.31
C ALA A 140 -25.26 -28.41 8.39
N ASN A 141 -24.89 -29.65 8.01
CA ASN A 141 -25.73 -30.51 7.18
C ASN A 141 -27.01 -30.90 7.90
N LEU A 142 -26.95 -31.32 9.17
CA LEU A 142 -28.12 -31.68 9.97
C LEU A 142 -29.06 -30.49 10.22
N ASN A 143 -28.50 -29.27 10.37
CA ASN A 143 -29.32 -28.05 10.52
C ASN A 143 -30.10 -27.72 9.23
N ILE A 144 -29.51 -28.01 8.05
CA ILE A 144 -30.19 -27.77 6.76
C ILE A 144 -31.12 -28.90 6.40
N ASN A 145 -30.72 -30.14 6.67
CA ASN A 145 -31.43 -31.35 6.36
C ASN A 145 -31.45 -32.31 7.57
N PRO A 146 -32.40 -32.16 8.50
CA PRO A 146 -32.46 -32.95 9.74
C PRO A 146 -32.51 -34.46 9.51
N ASP A 147 -33.11 -34.90 8.40
CA ASP A 147 -33.21 -36.31 8.02
C ASP A 147 -32.02 -36.79 7.16
N GLY A 148 -31.11 -35.88 6.84
CA GLY A 148 -29.89 -36.15 6.11
C GLY A 148 -28.87 -36.89 6.98
N GLY A 149 -28.18 -37.87 6.44
CA GLY A 149 -27.10 -38.57 7.15
C GLY A 149 -25.90 -37.64 7.46
N LEU A 150 -24.92 -38.16 8.21
CA LEU A 150 -23.66 -37.48 8.45
C LEU A 150 -22.88 -37.36 7.15
N VAL A 151 -22.20 -36.23 6.95
CA VAL A 151 -21.25 -36.04 5.82
C VAL A 151 -19.98 -36.85 6.09
N TYR A 152 -19.58 -36.87 7.35
CA TYR A 152 -18.41 -37.61 7.84
C TYR A 152 -18.85 -38.52 8.99
N ASP A 153 -18.67 -39.84 8.81
CA ASP A 153 -19.10 -40.82 9.80
C ASP A 153 -18.27 -40.75 11.09
N ASP A 154 -16.96 -40.57 10.95
CA ASP A 154 -16.05 -40.46 12.09
C ASP A 154 -15.13 -39.24 11.97
N PRO A 155 -15.60 -38.07 12.40
CA PRO A 155 -14.82 -36.83 12.40
C PRO A 155 -13.51 -36.93 13.19
N ALA A 156 -13.46 -37.75 14.26
CA ALA A 156 -12.29 -37.85 15.12
C ALA A 156 -11.11 -38.51 14.40
N SER A 157 -11.38 -39.34 13.42
CA SER A 157 -10.33 -40.07 12.66
C SER A 157 -9.43 -39.14 11.84
N PHE A 158 -9.89 -37.91 11.51
CA PHE A 158 -9.10 -36.95 10.73
C PHE A 158 -8.00 -36.25 11.55
N GLY A 159 -8.07 -36.31 12.89
CA GLY A 159 -7.06 -35.71 13.76
C GLY A 159 -6.90 -34.19 13.56
N LYS A 160 -5.67 -33.70 13.66
CA LYS A 160 -5.39 -32.26 13.52
C LYS A 160 -5.43 -31.78 12.07
N GLY A 161 -5.10 -32.65 11.12
CA GLY A 161 -4.96 -32.24 9.71
C GLY A 161 -3.75 -31.34 9.47
N THR A 162 -3.77 -30.63 8.35
CA THR A 162 -2.73 -29.70 7.92
C THR A 162 -3.10 -28.26 8.28
N ASN A 163 -2.21 -27.55 8.96
CA ASN A 163 -2.36 -26.10 9.16
C ASN A 163 -1.93 -25.37 7.88
N TRP A 164 -2.89 -25.03 7.05
CA TRP A 164 -2.62 -24.39 5.77
C TRP A 164 -2.00 -22.99 5.91
N PHE A 165 -2.19 -22.31 7.05
CA PHE A 165 -1.49 -21.04 7.30
C PHE A 165 0.03 -21.23 7.39
N ASP A 166 0.47 -22.26 8.10
CA ASP A 166 1.91 -22.54 8.25
C ASP A 166 2.54 -23.04 6.93
N GLU A 167 1.74 -23.66 6.06
CA GLU A 167 2.21 -24.15 4.76
C GLU A 167 2.27 -23.03 3.69
N ILE A 168 1.34 -22.08 3.73
CA ILE A 168 1.20 -21.03 2.70
C ILE A 168 2.05 -19.81 3.04
N PHE A 169 2.06 -19.41 4.31
CA PHE A 169 2.72 -18.19 4.73
C PHE A 169 4.15 -18.45 5.21
N ARG A 170 5.01 -17.48 4.93
CA ARG A 170 6.40 -17.50 5.34
C ARG A 170 6.85 -16.13 5.84
N VAL A 171 7.96 -16.09 6.56
CA VAL A 171 8.64 -14.84 6.85
C VAL A 171 9.31 -14.36 5.57
N ALA A 172 9.00 -13.14 5.16
CA ALA A 172 9.48 -12.52 3.93
C ALA A 172 10.38 -11.33 4.22
N SER A 173 11.41 -11.12 3.39
CA SER A 173 12.31 -9.99 3.53
C SER A 173 11.83 -8.76 2.77
N VAL A 174 12.09 -7.58 3.33
CA VAL A 174 11.90 -6.28 2.67
C VAL A 174 13.20 -5.52 2.76
N ARG A 175 13.69 -5.04 1.63
CA ARG A 175 14.93 -4.26 1.52
C ARG A 175 14.67 -2.98 0.74
N ASP A 176 15.13 -1.86 1.28
CA ASP A 176 15.02 -0.55 0.64
C ASP A 176 16.34 0.19 0.80
N TYR A 177 17.04 0.38 -0.31
CA TYR A 177 18.30 1.09 -0.37
C TYR A 177 18.17 2.30 -1.29
N GLN A 178 18.61 3.45 -0.82
CA GLN A 178 18.54 4.67 -1.58
C GLN A 178 19.81 5.50 -1.40
N VAL A 179 20.27 6.09 -2.49
CA VAL A 179 21.34 7.07 -2.52
C VAL A 179 20.83 8.31 -3.24
N ALA A 180 21.01 9.46 -2.63
CA ALA A 180 20.65 10.74 -3.23
C ALA A 180 21.83 11.71 -3.12
N VAL A 181 22.11 12.42 -4.20
CA VAL A 181 23.13 13.47 -4.29
C VAL A 181 22.46 14.76 -4.70
N SER A 182 22.57 15.78 -3.88
CA SER A 182 22.01 17.09 -4.16
C SER A 182 23.05 18.20 -3.93
N GLY A 183 22.92 19.28 -4.68
CA GLY A 183 23.81 20.43 -4.54
C GLY A 183 23.54 21.45 -5.62
N GLY A 184 24.34 22.50 -5.66
CA GLY A 184 24.22 23.49 -6.71
C GLY A 184 24.95 24.77 -6.46
N THR A 185 24.92 25.61 -7.47
CA THR A 185 25.37 26.98 -7.46
C THR A 185 24.18 27.92 -7.71
N GLU A 186 24.39 29.21 -7.70
CA GLU A 186 23.34 30.19 -8.08
C GLU A 186 22.71 29.91 -9.46
N LYS A 187 23.51 29.34 -10.39
CA LYS A 187 23.09 29.13 -11.78
C LYS A 187 22.60 27.73 -12.08
N VAL A 188 23.05 26.73 -11.34
CA VAL A 188 22.73 25.31 -11.60
C VAL A 188 22.48 24.62 -10.27
N ARG A 189 21.32 23.99 -10.14
CA ARG A 189 20.97 23.13 -9.00
C ARG A 189 20.65 21.75 -9.52
N TYR A 190 21.03 20.73 -8.78
CA TYR A 190 20.80 19.35 -9.15
C TYR A 190 20.38 18.52 -7.94
N ASN A 191 19.52 17.56 -8.21
CA ASN A 191 19.16 16.49 -7.29
C ASN A 191 19.07 15.19 -8.11
N LEU A 192 19.91 14.23 -7.76
CA LEU A 192 19.97 12.92 -8.40
C LEU A 192 19.74 11.87 -7.34
N SER A 193 18.76 10.99 -7.54
CA SER A 193 18.49 9.87 -6.65
C SER A 193 18.49 8.55 -7.40
N ALA A 194 18.93 7.50 -6.72
CA ALA A 194 18.83 6.12 -7.18
C ALA A 194 18.38 5.24 -6.02
N GLY A 195 17.41 4.35 -6.25
CA GLY A 195 16.88 3.49 -5.23
C GLY A 195 16.68 2.06 -5.71
N TYR A 196 16.89 1.12 -4.80
CA TYR A 196 16.58 -0.29 -5.00
C TYR A 196 15.60 -0.74 -3.91
N PHE A 197 14.48 -1.29 -4.33
CA PHE A 197 13.48 -1.83 -3.44
C PHE A 197 13.17 -3.28 -3.82
N GLN A 198 13.20 -4.15 -2.82
CA GLN A 198 12.81 -5.56 -2.96
C GLN A 198 11.86 -5.92 -1.82
N GLN A 199 10.78 -6.59 -2.16
CA GLN A 199 9.82 -7.13 -1.22
C GLN A 199 9.44 -8.54 -1.65
N ASP A 200 9.70 -9.51 -0.79
CA ASP A 200 9.28 -10.89 -1.01
C ASP A 200 7.84 -11.07 -0.52
N GLY A 201 7.09 -11.99 -1.12
CA GLY A 201 5.75 -12.37 -0.67
C GLY A 201 5.79 -13.21 0.60
N ILE A 202 4.90 -12.92 1.54
CA ILE A 202 4.66 -13.71 2.75
C ILE A 202 3.85 -14.95 2.44
#